data_0a691472d55faea08db93474b01d0468
#
_entry.id   0a691472d55faea08db93474b01d0468
#
_cell.length_a   1.000
_cell.length_b   1.000
_cell.length_c   1.000
_cell.angle_alpha   90.00
_cell.angle_beta   90.00
_cell.angle_gamma   90.00
#
_symmetry.space_group_name_H-M   'P 1'
#
loop_
_entity.id
_entity.type
_entity.pdbx_description
1 polymer ?
#
loop_
_entity_poly.entity_id
_entity_poly.type
_entity_poly.pdbx_seq_one_letter_code
_entity_poly.pdbx_strand_id
1 'polypeptide(L)'
;MGFTQTDAIEVKQIKGKGRGVFARRLIYDGEVIERVPVLVLPDGESRSASGPTPMSDYCFDWGRGTVAVALGYGSLYNHSYQPNARYDDEKGQIKVFVAIRDISLGEEIVVNYNGEPGDQSPVWFKVMESKTSPKEPECPGAESLNGN
;
A
#
# COMPACT_ATOMS: atom_id res chain seq x y z
N MET A 1 13.91 -21.02 -2.05
CA MET A 1 12.58 -20.81 -1.45
C MET A 1 11.57 -20.46 -2.53
N GLY A 2 10.45 -21.12 -2.52
CA GLY A 2 9.36 -20.83 -3.44
C GLY A 2 8.52 -19.63 -2.99
N PHE A 3 7.69 -19.11 -3.91
CA PHE A 3 6.67 -18.14 -3.61
C PHE A 3 5.31 -18.82 -3.64
N THR A 4 4.45 -18.46 -2.72
CA THR A 4 3.07 -18.92 -2.69
C THR A 4 2.12 -17.73 -2.69
N GLN A 5 0.99 -17.88 -3.33
CA GLN A 5 -0.06 -16.86 -3.24
C GLN A 5 -0.66 -16.87 -1.84
N THR A 6 -0.90 -15.67 -1.32
CA THR A 6 -1.63 -15.53 -0.05
C THR A 6 -3.14 -15.56 -0.28
N ASP A 7 -3.88 -16.11 0.68
CA ASP A 7 -5.34 -16.06 0.72
C ASP A 7 -5.88 -14.89 1.55
N ALA A 8 -4.97 -14.10 2.11
CA ALA A 8 -5.30 -13.02 3.04
C ALA A 8 -5.83 -11.74 2.36
N ILE A 9 -5.64 -11.61 1.06
CA ILE A 9 -5.90 -10.36 0.32
C ILE A 9 -6.63 -10.62 -0.99
N GLU A 10 -7.28 -9.57 -1.48
CA GLU A 10 -7.94 -9.54 -2.79
C GLU A 10 -7.81 -8.15 -3.42
N VAL A 11 -7.94 -8.08 -4.74
CA VAL A 11 -7.98 -6.83 -5.50
C VAL A 11 -9.41 -6.48 -5.83
N LYS A 12 -9.82 -5.25 -5.55
CA LYS A 12 -11.15 -4.72 -5.86
C LYS A 12 -11.06 -3.38 -6.54
N GLN A 13 -12.08 -3.05 -7.33
CA GLN A 13 -12.27 -1.72 -7.87
C GLN A 13 -12.70 -0.74 -6.77
N ILE A 14 -12.13 0.46 -6.83
CA ILE A 14 -12.48 1.56 -5.93
C ILE A 14 -12.94 2.74 -6.78
N LYS A 15 -14.11 3.26 -6.49
CA LYS A 15 -14.61 4.45 -7.18
C LYS A 15 -13.65 5.63 -6.96
N GLY A 16 -13.13 6.18 -8.05
CA GLY A 16 -12.21 7.33 -8.03
C GLY A 16 -10.75 7.01 -7.81
N LYS A 17 -10.37 5.76 -7.50
CA LYS A 17 -8.97 5.34 -7.30
C LYS A 17 -8.50 4.25 -8.26
N GLY A 18 -9.39 3.66 -9.04
CA GLY A 18 -9.12 2.50 -9.87
C GLY A 18 -9.20 1.21 -9.07
N ARG A 19 -8.08 0.57 -8.76
CA ARG A 19 -8.01 -0.68 -8.00
C ARG A 19 -7.31 -0.47 -6.67
N GLY A 20 -7.58 -1.35 -5.71
CA GLY A 20 -6.85 -1.43 -4.46
C GLY A 20 -6.78 -2.86 -3.94
N VAL A 21 -5.96 -3.06 -2.95
CA VAL A 21 -5.76 -4.35 -2.26
C VAL A 21 -6.49 -4.30 -0.93
N PHE A 22 -7.28 -5.33 -0.64
CA PHE A 22 -8.15 -5.39 0.55
C PHE A 22 -7.90 -6.66 1.34
N ALA A 23 -8.03 -6.56 2.65
CA ALA A 23 -7.94 -7.71 3.55
C ALA A 23 -9.19 -8.61 3.42
N ARG A 24 -8.97 -9.90 3.25
CA ARG A 24 -10.02 -10.94 3.23
C ARG A 24 -10.25 -11.57 4.60
N ARG A 25 -9.43 -11.26 5.55
CA ARG A 25 -9.50 -11.68 6.95
C ARG A 25 -8.83 -10.62 7.82
N LEU A 26 -8.93 -10.76 9.13
CA LEU A 26 -8.12 -9.99 10.05
C LEU A 26 -6.63 -10.31 9.82
N ILE A 27 -5.82 -9.27 9.65
CA ILE A 27 -4.37 -9.36 9.54
C ILE A 27 -3.79 -8.65 10.77
N TYR A 28 -2.93 -9.34 11.50
CA TYR A 28 -2.36 -8.81 12.74
C TYR A 28 -1.14 -7.94 12.47
N ASP A 29 -0.92 -6.97 13.35
CA ASP A 29 0.31 -6.17 13.38
C ASP A 29 1.55 -7.08 13.33
N GLY A 30 2.50 -6.75 12.42
CA GLY A 30 3.71 -7.52 12.21
C GLY A 30 3.56 -8.74 11.30
N GLU A 31 2.34 -9.09 10.88
CA GLU A 31 2.12 -10.21 9.96
C GLU A 31 2.63 -9.88 8.56
N VAL A 32 3.30 -10.82 7.93
CA VAL A 32 3.65 -10.73 6.50
C VAL A 32 2.38 -10.92 5.70
N ILE A 33 2.00 -9.88 4.97
CA ILE A 33 0.80 -9.89 4.12
C ILE A 33 1.09 -10.67 2.85
N GLU A 34 2.23 -10.34 2.22
CA GLU A 34 2.59 -10.92 0.94
C GLU A 34 4.12 -10.82 0.75
N ARG A 35 4.70 -11.84 0.15
CA ARG A 35 6.11 -11.89 -0.21
C ARG A 35 6.19 -12.28 -1.69
N VAL A 36 6.72 -11.40 -2.52
CA VAL A 36 6.66 -11.54 -3.98
C VAL A 36 8.01 -11.33 -4.63
N PRO A 37 8.27 -12.01 -5.76
CA PRO A 37 9.41 -11.67 -6.59
C PRO A 37 9.16 -10.34 -7.31
N VAL A 38 10.23 -9.65 -7.68
CA VAL A 38 10.18 -8.44 -8.49
C VAL A 38 10.91 -8.64 -9.81
N LEU A 39 10.46 -7.91 -10.82
CA LEU A 39 11.18 -7.76 -12.08
C LEU A 39 12.02 -6.50 -12.00
N VAL A 40 13.34 -6.64 -11.99
CA VAL A 40 14.25 -5.52 -11.95
C VAL A 40 14.59 -5.10 -13.38
N LEU A 41 14.37 -3.85 -13.69
CA LEU A 41 14.50 -3.26 -15.03
C LEU A 41 15.41 -2.03 -14.98
N PRO A 42 16.12 -1.71 -16.08
CA PRO A 42 16.76 -0.42 -16.20
C PRO A 42 15.75 0.73 -16.03
N ASP A 43 16.16 1.82 -15.40
CA ASP A 43 15.30 2.99 -15.15
C ASP A 43 14.68 3.53 -16.45
N GLY A 44 15.40 3.46 -17.58
CA GLY A 44 14.90 3.87 -18.88
C GLY A 44 13.65 3.15 -19.37
N GLU A 45 13.34 1.98 -18.84
CA GLU A 45 12.12 1.23 -19.21
C GLU A 45 10.85 1.88 -18.64
N SER A 46 10.98 2.64 -17.56
CA SER A 46 9.85 3.38 -16.96
C SER A 46 9.70 4.79 -17.51
N ARG A 47 10.56 5.19 -18.45
CA ARG A 47 10.59 6.54 -19.02
C ARG A 47 10.74 6.49 -20.53
N SER A 48 10.18 7.50 -21.19
CA SER A 48 10.38 7.78 -22.62
C SER A 48 11.07 9.13 -22.79
N ALA A 49 11.39 9.48 -24.04
CA ALA A 49 11.94 10.80 -24.37
C ALA A 49 11.02 11.97 -23.96
N SER A 50 9.71 11.71 -23.82
CA SER A 50 8.70 12.69 -23.42
C SER A 50 8.37 12.67 -21.93
N GLY A 51 9.04 11.82 -21.14
CA GLY A 51 8.84 11.73 -19.70
C GLY A 51 8.41 10.34 -19.21
N PRO A 52 7.83 10.26 -17.98
CA PRO A 52 7.38 8.98 -17.42
C PRO A 52 6.34 8.30 -18.30
N THR A 53 6.43 6.97 -18.40
CA THR A 53 5.42 6.14 -19.07
C THR A 53 4.40 5.66 -18.04
N PRO A 54 3.24 5.11 -18.48
CA PRO A 54 2.30 4.49 -17.54
C PRO A 54 2.92 3.39 -16.66
N MET A 55 3.97 2.73 -17.14
CA MET A 55 4.70 1.73 -16.35
C MET A 55 5.32 2.33 -15.08
N SER A 56 5.70 3.61 -15.11
CA SER A 56 6.33 4.26 -13.96
C SER A 56 5.44 4.30 -12.72
N ASP A 57 4.12 4.29 -12.89
CA ASP A 57 3.16 4.30 -11.79
C ASP A 57 3.15 3.00 -11.00
N TYR A 58 3.70 1.92 -11.56
CA TYR A 58 3.74 0.59 -10.95
C TYR A 58 5.15 0.20 -10.47
N CYS A 59 6.15 1.04 -10.73
CA CYS A 59 7.54 0.74 -10.39
C CYS A 59 7.91 1.26 -9.00
N PHE A 60 8.76 0.49 -8.34
CA PHE A 60 9.48 0.90 -7.14
C PHE A 60 10.92 1.27 -7.52
N ASP A 61 11.51 2.22 -6.81
CA ASP A 61 12.94 2.43 -6.91
C ASP A 61 13.67 1.17 -6.43
N TRP A 62 14.70 0.77 -7.18
CA TRP A 62 15.46 -0.44 -6.89
C TRP A 62 16.93 -0.22 -7.22
N GLY A 63 17.76 -0.12 -6.27
CA GLY A 63 19.17 0.08 -6.50
C GLY A 63 19.53 1.21 -7.48
N ARG A 64 20.79 1.33 -7.80
CA ARG A 64 21.28 2.43 -8.64
C ARG A 64 20.89 2.21 -10.13
N GLY A 65 20.14 3.16 -10.69
CA GLY A 65 19.76 3.16 -12.11
C GLY A 65 18.76 2.06 -12.48
N THR A 66 18.08 1.48 -11.51
CA THR A 66 17.08 0.43 -11.75
C THR A 66 15.77 0.74 -11.06
N VAL A 67 14.71 0.15 -11.61
CA VAL A 67 13.37 0.12 -11.03
C VAL A 67 12.89 -1.31 -10.93
N ALA A 68 11.87 -1.56 -10.13
CA ALA A 68 11.30 -2.89 -9.99
C ALA A 68 9.79 -2.86 -10.10
N VAL A 69 9.25 -3.85 -10.80
CA VAL A 69 7.82 -4.17 -10.79
C VAL A 69 7.59 -5.34 -9.87
N ALA A 70 6.78 -5.17 -8.84
CA ALA A 70 6.44 -6.24 -7.93
C ALA A 70 5.34 -7.13 -8.54
N LEU A 71 5.56 -8.42 -8.51
CA LEU A 71 4.59 -9.43 -8.94
C LEU A 71 3.56 -9.72 -7.84
N GLY A 72 2.72 -10.72 -8.02
CA GLY A 72 1.56 -10.89 -7.16
C GLY A 72 0.69 -9.64 -7.21
N TYR A 73 0.27 -9.13 -6.07
CA TYR A 73 -0.44 -7.85 -5.97
C TYR A 73 0.47 -6.68 -5.55
N GLY A 74 1.77 -6.89 -5.49
CA GLY A 74 2.73 -5.96 -4.92
C GLY A 74 2.75 -4.56 -5.54
N SER A 75 2.51 -4.44 -6.85
CA SER A 75 2.44 -3.14 -7.54
C SER A 75 1.04 -2.52 -7.56
N LEU A 76 0.07 -3.09 -6.84
CA LEU A 76 -1.33 -2.64 -6.86
C LEU A 76 -1.80 -1.98 -5.56
N TYR A 77 -0.96 -1.92 -4.52
CA TYR A 77 -1.28 -1.21 -3.28
C TYR A 77 -1.35 0.28 -3.52
N ASN A 78 -2.38 0.92 -2.99
CA ASN A 78 -2.50 2.37 -3.06
C ASN A 78 -1.65 3.08 -2.01
N HIS A 79 -1.37 4.35 -2.26
CA HIS A 79 -0.65 5.22 -1.33
C HIS A 79 -1.58 5.79 -0.27
N SER A 80 -1.06 5.90 0.96
CA SER A 80 -1.61 6.76 2.00
C SER A 80 -0.48 7.33 2.84
N TYR A 81 -0.67 8.54 3.36
CA TYR A 81 0.20 9.12 4.38
C TYR A 81 -0.10 8.57 5.78
N GLN A 82 -1.17 7.78 5.92
CA GLN A 82 -1.52 7.02 7.12
C GLN A 82 -1.61 5.53 6.77
N PRO A 83 -0.47 4.90 6.41
CA PRO A 83 -0.48 3.53 5.94
C PRO A 83 -0.78 2.54 7.07
N ASN A 84 -1.33 1.39 6.70
CA ASN A 84 -1.49 0.25 7.60
C ASN A 84 -0.51 -0.89 7.29
N ALA A 85 0.29 -0.73 6.25
CA ALA A 85 1.33 -1.66 5.87
C ALA A 85 2.58 -0.91 5.41
N ARG A 86 3.69 -1.60 5.40
CA ARG A 86 4.94 -1.14 4.80
C ARG A 86 5.50 -2.20 3.87
N TYR A 87 6.43 -1.81 3.02
CA TYR A 87 7.17 -2.75 2.20
C TYR A 87 8.67 -2.64 2.46
N ASP A 88 9.34 -3.76 2.38
CA ASP A 88 10.78 -3.88 2.52
C ASP A 88 11.34 -4.71 1.37
N ASP A 89 12.60 -4.47 1.03
CA ASP A 89 13.30 -5.23 0.02
C ASP A 89 14.19 -6.30 0.69
N GLU A 90 14.14 -7.51 0.15
CA GLU A 90 15.00 -8.61 0.58
C GLU A 90 15.97 -8.99 -0.54
N LYS A 91 17.07 -9.65 -0.16
CA LYS A 91 18.03 -10.22 -1.11
C LYS A 91 17.33 -11.21 -2.05
N GLY A 92 17.79 -11.25 -3.30
CA GLY A 92 17.24 -12.16 -4.30
C GLY A 92 16.05 -11.58 -5.08
N GLN A 93 15.95 -10.25 -5.16
CA GLN A 93 14.90 -9.56 -5.91
C GLN A 93 13.50 -9.89 -5.37
N ILE A 94 13.31 -9.61 -4.11
CA ILE A 94 12.09 -9.92 -3.36
C ILE A 94 11.60 -8.66 -2.66
N LYS A 95 10.30 -8.44 -2.70
CA LYS A 95 9.61 -7.41 -1.93
C LYS A 95 8.64 -8.05 -0.95
N VAL A 96 8.64 -7.56 0.28
CA VAL A 96 7.79 -8.04 1.37
C VAL A 96 6.88 -6.93 1.83
N PHE A 97 5.60 -7.23 1.98
CA PHE A 97 4.59 -6.33 2.53
C PHE A 97 4.19 -6.83 3.92
N VAL A 98 4.29 -5.95 4.91
CA VAL A 98 4.09 -6.28 6.33
C VAL A 98 3.08 -5.31 6.94
N ALA A 99 2.13 -5.84 7.71
CA ALA A 99 1.20 -5.02 8.48
C ALA A 99 1.92 -4.27 9.60
N ILE A 100 1.64 -2.98 9.74
CA ILE A 100 2.19 -2.14 10.82
C ILE A 100 1.17 -1.79 11.90
N ARG A 101 -0.03 -2.33 11.77
CA ARG A 101 -1.10 -2.39 12.76
C ARG A 101 -2.05 -3.52 12.39
N ASP A 102 -3.00 -3.82 13.23
CA ASP A 102 -4.08 -4.75 12.87
C ASP A 102 -4.90 -4.17 11.72
N ILE A 103 -5.22 -5.01 10.74
CA ILE A 103 -6.01 -4.66 9.56
C ILE A 103 -7.26 -5.52 9.57
N SER A 104 -8.42 -4.87 9.61
CA SER A 104 -9.70 -5.55 9.68
C SER A 104 -10.11 -6.19 8.36
N LEU A 105 -10.92 -7.24 8.41
CA LEU A 105 -11.59 -7.81 7.24
C LEU A 105 -12.28 -6.70 6.42
N GLY A 106 -12.00 -6.63 5.13
CA GLY A 106 -12.57 -5.65 4.21
C GLY A 106 -11.89 -4.28 4.19
N GLU A 107 -10.89 -4.07 5.04
CA GLU A 107 -10.12 -2.82 5.06
C GLU A 107 -9.14 -2.78 3.89
N GLU A 108 -9.00 -1.61 3.24
CA GLU A 108 -7.97 -1.40 2.22
C GLU A 108 -6.58 -1.43 2.85
N ILE A 109 -5.67 -2.15 2.22
CA ILE A 109 -4.27 -2.18 2.60
C ILE A 109 -3.54 -1.11 1.80
N VAL A 110 -2.94 -0.16 2.49
CA VAL A 110 -2.26 0.99 1.91
C VAL A 110 -0.84 1.13 2.45
N VAL A 111 0.03 1.60 1.59
CA VAL A 111 1.45 1.81 1.89
C VAL A 111 1.83 3.25 1.59
N ASN A 112 2.95 3.72 2.14
CA ASN A 112 3.48 5.02 1.79
C ASN A 112 4.48 4.87 0.63
N TYR A 113 4.18 5.46 -0.51
CA TYR A 113 5.02 5.36 -1.72
C TYR A 113 6.39 6.02 -1.56
N ASN A 114 6.60 6.83 -0.55
CA ASN A 114 7.92 7.37 -0.22
C ASN A 114 8.86 6.34 0.42
N GLY A 115 8.38 5.14 0.74
CA GLY A 115 9.15 4.03 1.29
C GLY A 115 9.04 3.89 2.80
N GLU A 116 9.08 5.00 3.54
CA GLU A 116 8.94 4.99 4.99
C GLU A 116 7.51 5.37 5.41
N PRO A 117 6.87 4.64 6.34
CA PRO A 117 5.48 4.89 6.71
C PRO A 117 5.19 6.32 7.19
N GLY A 118 6.13 6.95 7.86
CA GLY A 118 5.97 8.31 8.39
C GLY A 118 6.39 9.44 7.46
N ASP A 119 6.84 9.15 6.25
CA ASP A 119 7.32 10.16 5.31
C ASP A 119 6.14 10.94 4.69
N GLN A 120 6.11 12.24 4.93
CA GLN A 120 5.06 13.14 4.44
C GLN A 120 5.44 13.86 3.14
N SER A 121 6.52 13.45 2.49
CA SER A 121 6.96 14.04 1.23
C SER A 121 5.88 13.92 0.15
N PRO A 122 5.73 14.95 -0.73
CA PRO A 122 4.74 14.90 -1.79
C PRO A 122 4.97 13.73 -2.75
N VAL A 123 3.89 13.13 -3.20
CA VAL A 123 3.87 12.19 -4.33
C VAL A 123 3.43 12.92 -5.60
N TRP A 124 3.65 12.30 -6.77
CA TRP A 124 3.44 12.93 -8.09
C TRP A 124 1.98 13.03 -8.52
N PHE A 125 1.04 12.62 -7.68
CA PHE A 125 -0.39 12.66 -7.97
C PHE A 125 -1.16 13.22 -6.78
N LYS A 126 -2.43 13.58 -7.01
CA LYS A 126 -3.32 14.02 -5.93
C LYS A 126 -3.74 12.83 -5.08
N VAL A 127 -3.38 12.87 -3.80
CA VAL A 127 -3.75 11.80 -2.86
C VAL A 127 -5.23 11.91 -2.51
N MET A 128 -5.95 10.80 -2.71
CA MET A 128 -7.33 10.65 -2.24
C MET A 128 -7.30 9.73 -1.01
N GLU A 129 -7.26 10.34 0.17
CA GLU A 129 -7.42 9.56 1.40
C GLU A 129 -8.83 8.98 1.46
N SER A 130 -8.93 7.69 1.78
CA SER A 130 -10.24 7.09 2.03
C SER A 130 -10.86 7.75 3.25
N LYS A 131 -12.14 8.10 3.16
CA LYS A 131 -12.89 8.69 4.28
C LYS A 131 -13.25 7.70 5.40
N THR A 132 -12.67 6.54 5.40
CA THR A 132 -12.71 5.64 6.54
C THR A 132 -11.65 6.10 7.54
N SER A 133 -11.92 7.25 8.16
CA SER A 133 -11.37 7.49 9.48
C SER A 133 -11.71 6.25 10.32
N PRO A 134 -10.77 5.70 11.11
CA PRO A 134 -11.19 4.84 12.19
C PRO A 134 -12.29 5.63 12.92
N LYS A 135 -13.47 5.05 13.11
CA LYS A 135 -14.44 5.65 14.01
C LYS A 135 -13.68 5.86 15.30
N GLU A 136 -13.45 7.12 15.64
CA GLU A 136 -13.10 7.42 17.02
C GLU A 136 -14.14 6.68 17.87
N PRO A 137 -13.72 5.95 18.89
CA PRO A 137 -14.70 5.37 19.78
C PRO A 137 -15.57 6.54 20.24
N GLU A 138 -16.84 6.53 19.87
CA GLU A 138 -17.80 7.46 20.40
C GLU A 138 -17.66 7.35 21.90
N CYS A 139 -17.20 8.43 22.55
CA CYS A 139 -17.22 8.50 23.99
C CYS A 139 -18.70 8.37 24.39
N PRO A 140 -19.13 7.27 25.06
CA PRO A 140 -20.48 7.22 25.58
C PRO A 140 -20.57 8.28 26.67
N GLY A 141 -21.38 9.33 26.46
CA GLY A 141 -21.71 10.24 27.52
C GLY A 141 -21.53 11.74 27.28
N ALA A 142 -21.85 12.24 26.08
CA ALA A 142 -22.25 13.64 25.97
C ALA A 142 -23.78 13.70 25.98
N GLU A 143 -24.40 13.32 27.07
CA GLU A 143 -25.74 13.79 27.37
C GLU A 143 -25.64 15.28 27.61
N SER A 144 -26.14 16.07 26.67
CA SER A 144 -26.37 17.48 26.90
C SER A 144 -27.42 17.59 28.00
N LEU A 145 -26.99 17.92 29.19
CA LEU A 145 -27.87 18.44 30.23
C LEU A 145 -28.31 19.84 29.81
N ASN A 146 -29.25 19.94 28.87
CA ASN A 146 -30.11 21.10 28.76
C ASN A 146 -31.34 20.84 29.64
N GLY A 147 -31.15 20.98 30.92
CA GLY A 147 -32.20 21.33 31.83
C GLY A 147 -32.43 22.81 31.76
N ASN A 148 -33.65 23.21 31.52
CA ASN A 148 -34.25 24.52 31.60
C ASN A 148 -33.57 25.55 32.46
#